data_012dfe809191e12f4d5f60b8485f9dba
#
_entry.id   012dfe809191e12f4d5f60b8485f9dba
#
_cell.length_a   1.000
_cell.length_b   1.000
_cell.length_c   1.000
_cell.angle_alpha   90.00
_cell.angle_beta   90.00
_cell.angle_gamma   90.00
#
_symmetry.space_group_name_H-M   'P 1'
#
loop_
_entity.id
_entity.type
_entity.pdbx_description
1 polymer ?
#
loop_
_entity_poly.entity_id
_entity_poly.type
_entity_poly.pdbx_seq_one_letter_code
_entity_poly.pdbx_strand_id
1 'polypeptide(L)'
;MRAGNVSPKDLLTDIPAANPDVETVSAFPDYEDHALPGGERVKVLLGLRNTGNENVNVTHLAGSLNVPGNFNFYVTNFTVESYEDAIIKPRKEATFEYEFAIDPQFAGHSLQLALTAFYDEAGVAYATTFYNETVPVLDPKIVFDHELAVIYLTLAGVAFLMFAGVMKSFGLGHLVPFIGEAKQTSGAVKKKTVVPKVVASGTASASASDSEQWLEGTAFARQASGSKSFKKSKSKKNK
;
A
#
# COMPACT_ATOMS: atom_id res chain seq x y z
N MET A 1 -2.45 -3.13 35.71
CA MET A 1 -3.25 -4.16 34.99
C MET A 1 -2.99 -3.97 33.49
N ARG A 2 -2.70 -5.02 32.76
CA ARG A 2 -2.40 -4.93 31.33
C ARG A 2 -3.69 -4.51 30.61
N ALA A 3 -3.70 -3.34 29.96
CA ALA A 3 -4.78 -2.95 29.04
C ALA A 3 -4.91 -4.08 28.01
N GLY A 4 -6.04 -4.78 28.05
CA GLY A 4 -6.34 -5.82 27.06
C GLY A 4 -6.40 -5.13 25.71
N ASN A 5 -5.68 -5.66 24.71
CA ASN A 5 -5.75 -5.17 23.35
C ASN A 5 -7.18 -5.44 22.83
N VAL A 6 -8.06 -4.45 22.95
CA VAL A 6 -9.46 -4.55 22.53
C VAL A 6 -9.48 -4.46 21.01
N SER A 7 -10.10 -5.43 20.36
CA SER A 7 -10.23 -5.44 18.92
C SER A 7 -11.21 -4.35 18.46
N PRO A 8 -10.86 -3.53 17.44
CA PRO A 8 -11.80 -2.56 16.87
C PRO A 8 -13.14 -3.17 16.45
N LYS A 9 -13.11 -4.41 15.99
CA LYS A 9 -14.30 -5.12 15.55
C LYS A 9 -15.28 -5.39 16.70
N ASP A 10 -14.75 -5.74 17.87
CA ASP A 10 -15.60 -6.07 19.02
C ASP A 10 -16.29 -4.81 19.57
N LEU A 11 -15.59 -3.67 19.59
CA LEU A 11 -16.16 -2.39 20.04
C LEU A 11 -17.22 -1.85 19.10
N LEU A 12 -17.06 -1.99 17.80
CA LEU A 12 -17.95 -1.38 16.80
C LEU A 12 -19.18 -2.27 16.45
N THR A 13 -19.26 -3.50 16.97
CA THR A 13 -20.35 -4.42 16.64
C THR A 13 -21.57 -4.22 17.54
N ASP A 14 -21.38 -3.89 18.82
CA ASP A 14 -22.46 -3.68 19.79
C ASP A 14 -22.21 -2.37 20.55
N ILE A 15 -22.56 -1.26 19.89
CA ILE A 15 -22.31 0.09 20.41
C ILE A 15 -23.36 0.41 21.48
N PRO A 16 -22.95 0.69 22.75
CA PRO A 16 -23.87 1.11 23.81
C PRO A 16 -24.64 2.39 23.44
N ALA A 17 -25.75 2.64 24.12
CA ALA A 17 -26.51 3.86 23.94
C ALA A 17 -25.71 5.10 24.38
N ALA A 18 -25.96 6.24 23.73
CA ALA A 18 -25.36 7.50 24.12
C ALA A 18 -25.97 8.02 25.44
N ASN A 19 -25.14 8.67 26.25
CA ASN A 19 -25.58 9.37 27.44
C ASN A 19 -26.08 10.79 27.06
N PRO A 20 -27.31 11.18 27.41
CA PRO A 20 -27.83 12.51 27.11
C PRO A 20 -27.08 13.66 27.83
N ASP A 21 -26.39 13.35 28.93
CA ASP A 21 -25.62 14.32 29.71
C ASP A 21 -24.20 14.58 29.17
N VAL A 22 -23.86 13.94 28.02
CA VAL A 22 -22.55 14.13 27.38
C VAL A 22 -22.74 14.74 25.99
N GLU A 23 -22.25 15.97 25.86
CA GLU A 23 -22.20 16.68 24.58
C GLU A 23 -20.84 16.47 23.89
N THR A 24 -20.87 16.27 22.57
CA THR A 24 -19.66 16.08 21.77
C THR A 24 -19.59 17.08 20.63
N VAL A 25 -18.37 17.53 20.30
CA VAL A 25 -18.08 18.33 19.12
C VAL A 25 -16.79 17.82 18.49
N SER A 26 -16.73 17.79 17.17
CA SER A 26 -15.54 17.37 16.42
C SER A 26 -15.00 18.50 15.56
N ALA A 27 -13.68 18.50 15.35
CA ALA A 27 -13.02 19.41 14.44
C ALA A 27 -11.86 18.69 13.72
N PHE A 28 -11.70 18.99 12.44
CA PHE A 28 -10.57 18.54 11.62
C PHE A 28 -9.65 19.74 11.36
N PRO A 29 -8.57 19.94 12.15
CA PRO A 29 -7.76 21.16 12.06
C PRO A 29 -7.10 21.36 10.69
N ASP A 30 -6.72 20.27 10.03
CA ASP A 30 -5.99 20.29 8.77
C ASP A 30 -6.91 20.16 7.54
N TYR A 31 -8.19 19.79 7.73
CA TYR A 31 -9.14 19.45 6.65
C TYR A 31 -10.54 20.00 6.95
N GLU A 32 -10.70 21.32 6.87
CA GLU A 32 -11.97 22.00 7.16
C GLU A 32 -13.11 21.61 6.19
N ASP A 33 -12.77 21.22 4.97
CA ASP A 33 -13.69 20.76 3.94
C ASP A 33 -14.07 19.27 4.07
N HIS A 34 -13.53 18.59 5.08
CA HIS A 34 -13.69 17.16 5.32
C HIS A 34 -13.26 16.26 4.14
N ALA A 35 -12.45 16.79 3.20
CA ALA A 35 -11.86 16.02 2.13
C ALA A 35 -10.52 15.42 2.62
N LEU A 36 -10.51 14.11 2.85
CA LEU A 36 -9.41 13.46 3.56
C LEU A 36 -8.45 12.77 2.58
N PRO A 37 -7.13 12.94 2.74
CA PRO A 37 -6.16 12.30 1.86
C PRO A 37 -6.02 10.80 2.15
N GLY A 38 -5.93 9.99 1.12
CA GLY A 38 -5.50 8.59 1.24
C GLY A 38 -3.99 8.50 1.51
N GLY A 39 -3.59 7.60 2.40
CA GLY A 39 -2.19 7.35 2.73
C GLY A 39 -1.53 8.31 3.72
N GLU A 40 -2.21 9.38 4.10
CA GLU A 40 -1.70 10.33 5.09
C GLU A 40 -2.40 10.11 6.45
N ARG A 41 -1.75 10.59 7.52
CA ARG A 41 -2.37 10.60 8.85
C ARG A 41 -3.29 11.80 8.97
N VAL A 42 -4.50 11.54 9.39
CA VAL A 42 -5.52 12.56 9.65
C VAL A 42 -5.72 12.67 11.15
N LYS A 43 -5.72 13.91 11.66
CA LYS A 43 -6.00 14.22 13.05
C LYS A 43 -7.40 14.77 13.17
N VAL A 44 -8.13 14.29 14.17
CA VAL A 44 -9.42 14.84 14.58
C VAL A 44 -9.37 15.18 16.06
N LEU A 45 -9.91 16.33 16.38
CA LEU A 45 -10.09 16.76 17.77
C LEU A 45 -11.53 16.50 18.17
N LEU A 46 -11.70 15.79 19.29
CA LEU A 46 -12.98 15.55 19.94
C LEU A 46 -13.06 16.40 21.21
N GLY A 47 -13.96 17.38 21.22
CA GLY A 47 -14.37 18.07 22.43
C GLY A 47 -15.50 17.29 23.09
N LEU A 48 -15.35 16.96 24.36
CA LEU A 48 -16.33 16.23 25.17
C LEU A 48 -16.67 17.03 26.40
N ARG A 49 -17.96 17.38 26.56
CA ARG A 49 -18.47 18.19 27.65
C ARG A 49 -19.42 17.35 28.49
N ASN A 50 -19.10 17.23 29.77
CA ASN A 50 -19.96 16.60 30.75
C ASN A 50 -20.94 17.65 31.31
N THR A 51 -22.22 17.56 30.97
CA THR A 51 -23.29 18.42 31.49
C THR A 51 -23.99 17.81 32.69
N GLY A 52 -23.70 16.55 33.00
CA GLY A 52 -24.25 15.78 34.11
C GLY A 52 -23.67 16.15 35.48
N ASN A 53 -23.97 15.31 36.48
CA ASN A 53 -23.52 15.50 37.86
C ASN A 53 -22.53 14.41 38.30
N GLU A 54 -22.31 13.39 37.49
CA GLU A 54 -21.36 12.30 37.75
C GLU A 54 -20.07 12.49 36.93
N ASN A 55 -19.01 11.77 37.30
CA ASN A 55 -17.77 11.77 36.54
C ASN A 55 -17.90 10.87 35.33
N VAL A 56 -17.48 11.36 34.18
CA VAL A 56 -17.38 10.59 32.93
C VAL A 56 -15.91 10.22 32.71
N ASN A 57 -15.62 8.94 32.55
CA ASN A 57 -14.29 8.43 32.25
C ASN A 57 -14.22 7.97 30.79
N VAL A 58 -13.45 8.66 29.96
CA VAL A 58 -13.27 8.28 28.55
C VAL A 58 -12.30 7.11 28.48
N THR A 59 -12.72 6.00 27.87
CA THR A 59 -11.95 4.76 27.81
C THR A 59 -11.27 4.53 26.45
N HIS A 60 -12.03 4.73 25.38
CA HIS A 60 -11.54 4.44 24.03
C HIS A 60 -12.10 5.42 23.00
N LEU A 61 -11.30 5.70 21.97
CA LEU A 61 -11.77 6.27 20.72
C LEU A 61 -11.55 5.24 19.60
N ALA A 62 -12.57 5.06 18.78
CA ALA A 62 -12.52 4.15 17.65
C ALA A 62 -13.18 4.77 16.42
N GLY A 63 -12.73 4.37 15.25
CA GLY A 63 -13.29 4.82 13.99
C GLY A 63 -13.39 3.71 12.96
N SER A 64 -14.28 3.91 12.01
CA SER A 64 -14.45 3.01 10.88
C SER A 64 -14.82 3.76 9.60
N LEU A 65 -14.45 3.18 8.46
CA LEU A 65 -14.98 3.54 7.16
C LEU A 65 -16.02 2.51 6.76
N ASN A 66 -17.16 2.99 6.31
CA ASN A 66 -18.31 2.19 5.93
C ASN A 66 -18.75 2.53 4.50
N VAL A 67 -19.53 1.63 3.91
CA VAL A 67 -20.19 1.93 2.63
C VAL A 67 -21.29 2.99 2.87
N PRO A 68 -21.34 4.06 2.06
CA PRO A 68 -22.36 5.09 2.19
C PRO A 68 -23.77 4.51 2.17
N GLY A 69 -24.58 4.87 3.19
CA GLY A 69 -25.96 4.39 3.33
C GLY A 69 -26.10 2.98 3.91
N ASN A 70 -25.02 2.28 4.22
CA ASN A 70 -25.07 0.98 4.87
C ASN A 70 -24.08 0.91 6.04
N PHE A 71 -24.53 1.28 7.20
CA PHE A 71 -23.74 1.35 8.44
C PHE A 71 -23.18 0.00 8.91
N ASN A 72 -23.83 -1.10 8.54
CA ASN A 72 -23.41 -2.44 8.95
C ASN A 72 -22.32 -3.02 8.04
N PHE A 73 -21.97 -2.33 6.96
CA PHE A 73 -20.94 -2.79 6.03
C PHE A 73 -19.64 -2.01 6.23
N TYR A 74 -18.80 -2.54 7.10
CA TYR A 74 -17.48 -1.98 7.39
C TYR A 74 -16.50 -2.26 6.23
N VAL A 75 -15.91 -1.22 5.70
CA VAL A 75 -14.84 -1.30 4.70
C VAL A 75 -13.51 -1.51 5.41
N THR A 76 -13.23 -0.70 6.44
CA THR A 76 -12.06 -0.85 7.31
C THR A 76 -12.33 -0.24 8.68
N ASN A 77 -11.71 -0.81 9.71
CA ASN A 77 -11.73 -0.27 11.06
C ASN A 77 -10.35 0.28 11.39
N PHE A 78 -10.31 1.46 11.98
CA PHE A 78 -9.08 2.09 12.42
C PHE A 78 -8.59 1.56 13.76
N THR A 79 -7.36 1.90 14.11
CA THR A 79 -6.76 1.55 15.38
C THR A 79 -7.55 2.21 16.52
N VAL A 80 -7.85 1.43 17.55
CA VAL A 80 -8.49 1.94 18.77
C VAL A 80 -7.43 2.65 19.61
N GLU A 81 -7.72 3.87 20.01
CA GLU A 81 -6.92 4.61 20.96
C GLU A 81 -7.54 4.47 22.36
N SER A 82 -6.74 4.05 23.31
CA SER A 82 -7.19 3.77 24.68
C SER A 82 -6.61 4.81 25.63
N TYR A 83 -7.45 5.32 26.51
CA TYR A 83 -7.07 6.30 27.53
C TYR A 83 -7.16 5.68 28.92
N GLU A 84 -6.18 6.00 29.76
CA GLU A 84 -6.18 5.61 31.18
C GLU A 84 -6.44 6.88 32.01
N ASP A 85 -7.38 6.80 32.96
CA ASP A 85 -7.70 7.88 33.88
C ASP A 85 -8.16 9.23 33.23
N ALA A 86 -8.80 9.17 32.07
CA ALA A 86 -9.32 10.32 31.37
C ALA A 86 -10.68 10.78 31.93
N ILE A 87 -10.66 11.23 33.19
CA ILE A 87 -11.86 11.58 33.95
C ILE A 87 -12.28 13.02 33.72
N ILE A 88 -13.49 13.22 33.19
CA ILE A 88 -14.14 14.52 33.02
C ILE A 88 -15.12 14.73 34.18
N LYS A 89 -14.81 15.70 35.04
CA LYS A 89 -15.68 16.04 36.19
C LYS A 89 -16.98 16.67 35.75
N PRO A 90 -18.01 16.70 36.60
CA PRO A 90 -19.26 17.40 36.34
C PRO A 90 -19.04 18.86 35.91
N ARG A 91 -19.77 19.28 34.87
CA ARG A 91 -19.74 20.63 34.30
C ARG A 91 -18.36 21.03 33.75
N LYS A 92 -17.51 20.06 33.39
CA LYS A 92 -16.22 20.26 32.75
C LYS A 92 -16.20 19.70 31.35
N GLU A 93 -15.22 20.14 30.60
CA GLU A 93 -14.94 19.68 29.24
C GLU A 93 -13.47 19.24 29.12
N ALA A 94 -13.22 18.36 28.19
CA ALA A 94 -11.90 17.94 27.80
C ALA A 94 -11.81 17.75 26.29
N THR A 95 -10.63 17.88 25.72
CA THR A 95 -10.39 17.64 24.30
C THR A 95 -9.45 16.48 24.15
N PHE A 96 -9.79 15.57 23.27
CA PHE A 96 -9.01 14.39 22.90
C PHE A 96 -8.58 14.49 21.44
N GLU A 97 -7.38 14.05 21.16
CA GLU A 97 -6.87 13.95 19.80
C GLU A 97 -6.97 12.48 19.38
N TYR A 98 -7.48 12.22 18.18
CA TYR A 98 -7.52 10.90 17.59
C TYR A 98 -6.86 10.94 16.22
N GLU A 99 -5.90 10.03 15.98
CA GLU A 99 -5.20 9.91 14.70
C GLU A 99 -5.58 8.63 13.99
N PHE A 100 -5.87 8.74 12.70
CA PHE A 100 -6.10 7.59 11.83
C PHE A 100 -5.52 7.83 10.44
N ALA A 101 -5.40 6.77 9.64
CA ALA A 101 -4.98 6.86 8.26
C ALA A 101 -5.92 6.05 7.37
N ILE A 102 -6.31 6.63 6.25
CA ILE A 102 -7.12 5.97 5.23
C ILE A 102 -6.17 5.33 4.22
N ASP A 103 -6.41 4.06 3.86
CA ASP A 103 -5.59 3.37 2.87
C ASP A 103 -5.67 4.08 1.51
N PRO A 104 -4.55 4.33 0.82
CA PRO A 104 -4.51 4.98 -0.49
C PRO A 104 -5.38 4.30 -1.56
N GLN A 105 -5.65 3.00 -1.42
CA GLN A 105 -6.53 2.27 -2.34
C GLN A 105 -7.96 2.81 -2.41
N PHE A 106 -8.38 3.58 -1.40
CA PHE A 106 -9.71 4.19 -1.36
C PHE A 106 -9.75 5.59 -1.98
N ALA A 107 -8.64 6.09 -2.48
CA ALA A 107 -8.59 7.38 -3.17
C ALA A 107 -9.57 7.44 -4.35
N GLY A 108 -10.19 8.59 -4.54
CA GLY A 108 -11.24 8.79 -5.55
C GLY A 108 -12.62 8.25 -5.17
N HIS A 109 -12.78 7.63 -4.00
CA HIS A 109 -14.07 7.14 -3.51
C HIS A 109 -14.62 8.04 -2.42
N SER A 110 -15.96 8.09 -2.30
CA SER A 110 -16.64 8.69 -1.16
C SER A 110 -17.08 7.58 -0.21
N LEU A 111 -16.63 7.62 1.02
CA LEU A 111 -16.92 6.64 2.06
C LEU A 111 -17.52 7.30 3.29
N GLN A 112 -18.30 6.56 4.04
CA GLN A 112 -18.87 7.06 5.28
C GLN A 112 -17.87 6.86 6.42
N LEU A 113 -17.41 7.96 7.01
CA LEU A 113 -16.53 7.97 8.17
C LEU A 113 -17.38 8.03 9.44
N ALA A 114 -17.23 7.06 10.31
CA ALA A 114 -17.84 7.04 11.63
C ALA A 114 -16.77 7.03 12.71
N LEU A 115 -16.82 8.00 13.61
CA LEU A 115 -15.92 8.11 14.75
C LEU A 115 -16.74 8.07 16.05
N THR A 116 -16.36 7.18 16.97
CA THR A 116 -17.13 6.88 18.18
C THR A 116 -16.22 6.96 19.41
N ALA A 117 -16.72 7.65 20.44
CA ALA A 117 -16.10 7.70 21.75
C ALA A 117 -16.84 6.76 22.70
N PHE A 118 -16.07 5.96 23.43
CA PHE A 118 -16.55 5.06 24.49
C PHE A 118 -16.12 5.60 25.83
N TYR A 119 -17.06 5.64 26.79
CA TYR A 119 -16.83 6.18 28.10
C TYR A 119 -17.70 5.50 29.14
N ASP A 120 -17.30 5.58 30.38
CA ASP A 120 -18.02 5.03 31.53
C ASP A 120 -18.52 6.16 32.43
N GLU A 121 -19.76 6.03 32.92
CA GLU A 121 -20.33 6.89 33.96
C GLU A 121 -20.91 6.00 35.06
N ALA A 122 -20.47 6.16 36.29
CA ALA A 122 -20.91 5.39 37.44
C ALA A 122 -20.88 3.85 37.23
N GLY A 123 -19.96 3.34 36.41
CA GLY A 123 -19.82 1.92 36.08
C GLY A 123 -20.76 1.42 34.98
N VAL A 124 -21.47 2.31 34.31
CA VAL A 124 -22.27 2.00 33.11
C VAL A 124 -21.51 2.48 31.89
N ALA A 125 -21.36 1.58 30.91
CA ALA A 125 -20.70 1.89 29.64
C ALA A 125 -21.65 2.59 28.67
N TYR A 126 -21.16 3.66 28.07
CA TYR A 126 -21.85 4.44 27.04
C TYR A 126 -20.93 4.62 25.82
N ALA A 127 -21.55 4.96 24.69
CA ALA A 127 -20.81 5.36 23.52
C ALA A 127 -21.55 6.44 22.74
N THR A 128 -20.80 7.40 22.21
CA THR A 128 -21.36 8.45 21.35
C THR A 128 -20.59 8.53 20.05
N THR A 129 -21.30 8.36 18.94
CA THR A 129 -20.71 8.62 17.61
C THR A 129 -20.71 10.14 17.40
N PHE A 130 -19.53 10.74 17.47
CA PHE A 130 -19.35 12.20 17.39
C PHE A 130 -19.15 12.71 15.97
N TYR A 131 -18.86 11.84 15.04
CA TYR A 131 -18.77 12.14 13.61
C TYR A 131 -19.32 10.98 12.79
N ASN A 132 -20.19 11.29 11.83
CA ASN A 132 -20.81 10.27 10.98
C ASN A 132 -21.28 10.91 9.67
N GLU A 133 -20.33 11.14 8.76
CA GLU A 133 -20.58 11.78 7.47
C GLU A 133 -19.88 11.06 6.34
N THR A 134 -20.38 11.28 5.11
CA THR A 134 -19.71 10.80 3.91
C THR A 134 -18.59 11.76 3.53
N VAL A 135 -17.36 11.26 3.50
CA VAL A 135 -16.16 12.03 3.19
C VAL A 135 -15.58 11.57 1.85
N PRO A 136 -15.17 12.50 0.97
CA PRO A 136 -14.39 12.16 -0.20
C PRO A 136 -12.95 11.84 0.20
N VAL A 137 -12.41 10.73 -0.31
CA VAL A 137 -11.01 10.37 -0.11
C VAL A 137 -10.22 10.87 -1.31
N LEU A 138 -9.32 11.80 -1.06
CA LEU A 138 -8.47 12.40 -2.08
C LEU A 138 -7.26 11.52 -2.39
N ASP A 139 -6.73 11.68 -3.60
CA ASP A 139 -5.44 11.09 -3.94
C ASP A 139 -4.33 11.63 -3.01
N PRO A 140 -3.36 10.80 -2.62
CA PRO A 140 -2.24 11.24 -1.80
C PRO A 140 -1.46 12.34 -2.55
N LYS A 141 -1.01 13.36 -1.82
CA LYS A 141 -0.19 14.42 -2.39
C LYS A 141 1.17 13.84 -2.79
N ILE A 142 1.34 13.58 -4.08
CA ILE A 142 2.63 13.12 -4.63
C ILE A 142 3.58 14.32 -4.64
N VAL A 143 4.49 14.38 -3.67
CA VAL A 143 5.49 15.44 -3.58
C VAL A 143 6.53 15.32 -4.70
N PHE A 144 6.80 14.11 -5.16
CA PHE A 144 7.74 13.84 -6.24
C PHE A 144 7.23 12.71 -7.14
N ASP A 145 6.83 13.09 -8.35
CA ASP A 145 6.44 12.14 -9.38
C ASP A 145 7.69 11.58 -10.07
N HIS A 146 8.10 10.37 -9.63
CA HIS A 146 9.26 9.69 -10.19
C HIS A 146 9.05 9.30 -11.66
N GLU A 147 7.80 9.06 -12.09
CA GLU A 147 7.48 8.73 -13.48
C GLU A 147 7.75 9.93 -14.38
N LEU A 148 7.26 11.11 -13.99
CA LEU A 148 7.57 12.36 -14.70
C LEU A 148 9.08 12.66 -14.69
N ALA A 149 9.76 12.43 -13.57
CA ALA A 149 11.21 12.62 -13.50
C ALA A 149 11.98 11.70 -14.47
N VAL A 150 11.59 10.43 -14.57
CA VAL A 150 12.19 9.48 -15.53
C VAL A 150 11.89 9.90 -16.98
N ILE A 151 10.68 10.37 -17.29
CA ILE A 151 10.33 10.87 -18.62
C ILE A 151 11.19 12.07 -18.98
N TYR A 152 11.33 13.06 -18.10
CA TYR A 152 12.19 14.23 -18.36
C TYR A 152 13.66 13.86 -18.48
N LEU A 153 14.14 12.91 -17.66
CA LEU A 153 15.52 12.44 -17.74
C LEU A 153 15.81 11.73 -19.07
N THR A 154 14.89 10.87 -19.52
CA THR A 154 15.03 10.18 -20.81
C THR A 154 14.96 11.16 -21.97
N LEU A 155 14.03 12.11 -21.94
CA LEU A 155 13.89 13.15 -22.99
C LEU A 155 15.15 14.03 -23.05
N ALA A 156 15.69 14.44 -21.90
CA ALA A 156 16.94 15.19 -21.81
C ALA A 156 18.13 14.37 -22.34
N GLY A 157 18.19 13.08 -22.04
CA GLY A 157 19.20 12.16 -22.56
C GLY A 157 19.17 12.05 -24.09
N VAL A 158 17.96 11.88 -24.67
CA VAL A 158 17.78 11.84 -26.12
C VAL A 158 18.16 13.18 -26.76
N ALA A 159 17.71 14.30 -26.19
CA ALA A 159 18.09 15.63 -26.67
C ALA A 159 19.59 15.87 -26.63
N PHE A 160 20.25 15.42 -25.57
CA PHE A 160 21.72 15.50 -25.44
C PHE A 160 22.42 14.66 -26.48
N LEU A 161 21.97 13.44 -26.77
CA LEU A 161 22.56 12.61 -27.84
C LEU A 161 22.37 13.23 -29.21
N MET A 162 21.20 13.79 -29.50
CA MET A 162 20.94 14.52 -30.74
C MET A 162 21.84 15.72 -30.87
N PHE A 163 21.98 16.53 -29.82
CA PHE A 163 22.88 17.69 -29.80
C PHE A 163 24.33 17.27 -30.01
N ALA A 164 24.80 16.23 -29.32
CA ALA A 164 26.14 15.70 -29.45
C ALA A 164 26.44 15.18 -30.88
N GLY A 165 25.42 14.52 -31.49
CA GLY A 165 25.52 14.09 -32.90
C GLY A 165 25.66 15.25 -33.87
N VAL A 166 24.89 16.31 -33.69
CA VAL A 166 24.95 17.54 -34.49
C VAL A 166 26.34 18.22 -34.32
N MET A 167 26.79 18.38 -33.07
CA MET A 167 28.10 18.96 -32.77
C MET A 167 29.25 18.17 -33.40
N LYS A 168 29.17 16.84 -33.42
CA LYS A 168 30.14 15.97 -34.11
C LYS A 168 30.12 16.18 -35.61
N SER A 169 28.94 16.35 -36.22
CA SER A 169 28.76 16.61 -37.64
C SER A 169 29.41 17.94 -38.08
N PHE A 170 29.39 18.96 -37.21
CA PHE A 170 30.02 20.25 -37.43
C PHE A 170 31.52 20.29 -37.04
N GLY A 171 32.14 19.17 -36.70
CA GLY A 171 33.58 19.08 -36.36
C GLY A 171 33.92 19.60 -34.95
N LEU A 172 32.91 19.95 -34.15
CA LEU A 172 33.05 20.49 -32.80
C LEU A 172 33.01 19.40 -31.70
N GLY A 173 33.19 18.12 -32.07
CA GLY A 173 33.12 16.99 -31.17
C GLY A 173 34.08 17.00 -29.99
N HIS A 174 35.13 17.82 -30.05
CA HIS A 174 36.07 18.00 -28.94
C HIS A 174 35.54 18.81 -27.75
N LEU A 175 34.38 19.49 -27.94
CA LEU A 175 33.71 20.24 -26.86
C LEU A 175 32.76 19.40 -26.00
N VAL A 176 32.52 18.15 -26.39
CA VAL A 176 31.65 17.22 -25.63
C VAL A 176 32.51 16.18 -24.90
N PRO A 177 32.92 16.40 -23.66
CA PRO A 177 33.95 15.59 -22.98
C PRO A 177 33.56 14.14 -22.67
N PHE A 178 32.30 13.76 -22.91
CA PHE A 178 31.78 12.44 -22.51
C PHE A 178 31.66 11.42 -23.65
N ILE A 179 31.88 11.80 -24.91
CA ILE A 179 31.88 10.87 -26.03
C ILE A 179 33.34 10.52 -26.34
N GLY A 180 33.98 9.80 -25.42
CA GLY A 180 35.28 9.18 -25.68
C GLY A 180 35.14 8.21 -26.84
N GLU A 181 35.99 8.38 -27.87
CA GLU A 181 36.17 7.43 -28.96
C GLU A 181 36.40 6.03 -28.38
N ALA A 182 35.46 5.13 -28.59
CA ALA A 182 35.73 3.71 -28.50
C ALA A 182 36.78 3.43 -29.60
N LYS A 183 38.06 3.46 -29.22
CA LYS A 183 39.17 3.09 -30.06
C LYS A 183 38.94 1.66 -30.51
N GLN A 184 38.42 1.47 -31.71
CA GLN A 184 38.41 0.18 -32.36
C GLN A 184 39.86 -0.24 -32.56
N THR A 185 40.41 -0.99 -31.63
CA THR A 185 41.61 -1.76 -31.86
C THR A 185 41.25 -2.88 -32.81
N SER A 186 41.41 -2.63 -34.10
CA SER A 186 41.48 -3.66 -35.13
C SER A 186 42.77 -4.44 -34.91
N GLY A 187 42.75 -5.34 -33.93
CA GLY A 187 43.76 -6.34 -33.71
C GLY A 187 43.67 -7.38 -34.81
N ALA A 188 44.54 -7.30 -35.81
CA ALA A 188 44.77 -8.37 -36.78
C ALA A 188 45.12 -9.66 -36.01
N VAL A 189 44.20 -10.58 -35.96
CA VAL A 189 44.44 -11.92 -35.40
C VAL A 189 45.31 -12.70 -36.35
N LYS A 190 46.61 -12.73 -36.06
CA LYS A 190 47.54 -13.74 -36.65
C LYS A 190 47.07 -15.13 -36.16
N LYS A 191 46.56 -15.90 -37.11
CA LYS A 191 46.27 -17.34 -36.96
C LYS A 191 47.55 -18.08 -36.56
N LYS A 192 47.71 -18.46 -35.32
CA LYS A 192 48.68 -19.45 -34.88
C LYS A 192 47.97 -20.77 -34.60
N THR A 193 48.14 -21.70 -35.48
CA THR A 193 47.70 -23.11 -35.33
C THR A 193 48.47 -23.72 -34.15
N VAL A 194 47.78 -24.10 -33.11
CA VAL A 194 48.29 -24.95 -32.04
C VAL A 194 47.31 -26.07 -31.81
N VAL A 195 47.82 -27.27 -31.97
CA VAL A 195 47.16 -28.58 -31.80
C VAL A 195 46.66 -28.75 -30.34
N PRO A 196 45.51 -29.33 -30.09
CA PRO A 196 44.96 -29.42 -28.73
C PRO A 196 45.56 -30.57 -27.94
N LYS A 197 46.06 -30.27 -26.76
CA LYS A 197 46.35 -31.24 -25.73
C LYS A 197 45.09 -31.40 -24.85
N VAL A 198 44.52 -32.58 -24.91
CA VAL A 198 43.35 -32.96 -24.10
C VAL A 198 43.74 -33.01 -22.61
N VAL A 199 43.09 -32.21 -21.78
CA VAL A 199 42.98 -32.46 -20.34
C VAL A 199 41.52 -32.32 -19.99
N ALA A 200 40.93 -33.40 -19.54
CA ALA A 200 39.56 -33.47 -19.05
C ALA A 200 39.44 -32.70 -17.74
N SER A 201 38.55 -31.74 -17.71
CA SER A 201 37.93 -31.25 -16.46
C SER A 201 36.56 -30.68 -16.82
N GLY A 202 35.54 -31.24 -16.16
CA GLY A 202 34.15 -31.05 -16.51
C GLY A 202 33.68 -29.61 -16.42
N THR A 203 32.98 -29.19 -17.46
CA THR A 203 32.05 -28.11 -17.44
C THR A 203 30.72 -28.61 -17.96
N ALA A 204 29.74 -28.57 -17.11
CA ALA A 204 28.37 -28.94 -17.43
C ALA A 204 27.87 -28.09 -18.58
N SER A 205 27.63 -28.69 -19.71
CA SER A 205 26.79 -28.15 -20.76
C SER A 205 25.36 -28.24 -20.25
N ALA A 206 24.73 -27.07 -20.02
CA ALA A 206 23.31 -27.00 -19.75
C ALA A 206 22.57 -27.54 -20.97
N SER A 207 22.13 -28.77 -20.87
CA SER A 207 21.22 -29.39 -21.84
C SER A 207 19.81 -28.84 -21.56
N ALA A 208 19.00 -28.75 -22.61
CA ALA A 208 17.62 -28.27 -22.58
C ALA A 208 16.67 -29.08 -21.65
N SER A 209 17.20 -29.98 -20.82
CA SER A 209 16.47 -30.75 -19.81
C SER A 209 16.40 -30.08 -18.45
N ASP A 210 17.27 -29.12 -18.13
CA ASP A 210 17.30 -28.48 -16.82
C ASP A 210 16.27 -27.37 -16.64
N SER A 211 15.69 -26.89 -17.75
CA SER A 211 14.67 -25.83 -17.70
C SER A 211 13.27 -26.35 -17.32
N GLU A 212 13.05 -27.67 -17.32
CA GLU A 212 11.73 -28.25 -16.97
C GLU A 212 11.67 -28.84 -15.55
N GLN A 213 12.78 -28.94 -14.84
CA GLN A 213 12.85 -29.63 -13.53
C GLN A 213 12.09 -28.85 -12.43
N TRP A 214 11.90 -27.53 -12.57
CA TRP A 214 11.10 -26.72 -11.64
C TRP A 214 9.60 -26.92 -11.82
N LEU A 215 9.15 -27.55 -12.94
CA LEU A 215 7.75 -27.83 -13.22
C LEU A 215 7.29 -29.21 -12.71
N GLU A 216 8.22 -30.05 -12.25
CA GLU A 216 7.87 -31.37 -11.66
C GLU A 216 7.12 -31.14 -10.33
N GLY A 217 5.87 -31.55 -10.29
CA GLY A 217 4.96 -31.40 -9.15
C GLY A 217 3.83 -30.39 -9.37
N THR A 218 3.84 -29.64 -10.46
CA THR A 218 2.73 -28.72 -10.79
C THR A 218 1.65 -29.40 -11.64
N ALA A 219 0.44 -28.85 -11.60
CA ALA A 219 -0.70 -29.36 -12.37
C ALA A 219 -0.45 -29.40 -13.90
N PHE A 220 0.46 -28.56 -14.40
CA PHE A 220 0.84 -28.50 -15.81
C PHE A 220 1.70 -29.70 -16.26
N ALA A 221 2.54 -30.24 -15.40
CA ALA A 221 3.34 -31.44 -15.73
C ALA A 221 2.47 -32.67 -15.95
N ARG A 222 1.34 -32.81 -15.26
CA ARG A 222 0.39 -33.91 -15.43
C ARG A 222 -0.36 -33.84 -16.76
N GLN A 223 -0.55 -32.66 -17.33
CA GLN A 223 -1.25 -32.51 -18.61
C GLN A 223 -0.36 -32.81 -19.80
N ALA A 224 0.95 -32.55 -19.70
CA ALA A 224 1.93 -32.88 -20.74
C ALA A 224 2.21 -34.37 -20.84
N SER A 225 2.19 -35.12 -19.73
CA SER A 225 2.42 -36.59 -19.72
C SER A 225 1.21 -37.38 -20.20
N GLY A 226 -0.02 -36.83 -20.12
CA GLY A 226 -1.26 -37.47 -20.57
C GLY A 226 -1.46 -37.53 -22.09
N SER A 227 -0.72 -36.72 -22.87
CA SER A 227 -0.93 -36.66 -24.32
C SER A 227 -0.06 -37.62 -25.17
N LYS A 228 0.88 -38.34 -24.54
CA LYS A 228 1.80 -39.24 -25.24
C LYS A 228 1.36 -40.72 -25.31
N SER A 229 0.23 -41.09 -24.71
CA SER A 229 -0.21 -42.50 -24.69
C SER A 229 -1.25 -42.88 -25.74
N PHE A 230 -1.65 -42.00 -26.67
CA PHE A 230 -2.76 -42.30 -27.61
C PHE A 230 -2.35 -42.49 -29.07
N LYS A 231 -1.11 -42.89 -29.36
CA LYS A 231 -0.70 -43.24 -30.74
C LYS A 231 0.18 -44.45 -30.80
N LYS A 232 -0.36 -45.63 -30.40
CA LYS A 232 0.22 -46.92 -30.84
C LYS A 232 -0.78 -48.08 -30.66
N SER A 233 -1.80 -48.09 -31.49
CA SER A 233 -2.60 -49.29 -31.69
C SER A 233 -3.50 -49.15 -32.91
N LYS A 234 -2.95 -49.29 -34.10
CA LYS A 234 -3.68 -49.78 -35.27
C LYS A 234 -2.70 -50.05 -36.41
N SER A 235 -2.14 -51.23 -36.45
CA SER A 235 -1.72 -51.90 -37.66
C SER A 235 -1.41 -53.34 -37.33
N LYS A 236 -2.37 -54.24 -37.53
CA LYS A 236 -2.23 -55.59 -38.05
C LYS A 236 -3.55 -56.34 -37.94
N LYS A 237 -4.27 -56.37 -39.00
CA LYS A 237 -4.98 -57.57 -39.41
C LYS A 237 -5.40 -57.45 -40.86
N ASN A 238 -4.64 -58.10 -41.71
CA ASN A 238 -5.11 -58.65 -42.93
C ASN A 238 -4.65 -60.12 -43.02
N LYS A 239 -5.56 -60.96 -42.89
CA LYS A 239 -5.90 -62.02 -43.78
C LYS A 239 -7.24 -62.59 -43.35
#